data_8602860c643b4032d74c45a16e5fe7d9
#
_entry.id   8602860c643b4032d74c45a16e5fe7d9
#
_cell.length_a   1.000
_cell.length_b   1.000
_cell.length_c   1.000
_cell.angle_alpha   90.00
_cell.angle_beta   90.00
_cell.angle_gamma   90.00
#
_symmetry.space_group_name_H-M   'P 1'
#
loop_
_entity.id
_entity.type
_entity.pdbx_description
1 polymer ?
#
loop_
_entity_poly.entity_id
_entity_poly.type
_entity_poly.pdbx_seq_one_letter_code
_entity_poly.pdbx_strand_id
1 'polypeptide(L)'
;IYSVEYNNVGSVIGNSAKDAALDAKLSIIKDKIDDKYIGEVNESELIEGAIKGYVAGLNDVYTEYFPKSDMEDYMDETKGEYVGIDVYITKDEKNNQILIYGTMENSPAKEAGLQTGDILVSVNDEECDGDDYETITTKIKGDDGTKVKLGVIRNNENLTIEVKRKKIEVQHVTSQILEENIGYIYLSSFEGNGAKQFEEAYDNLNSKGIKSLIIDVRNNGGGIVKEALNIADLMTKKGETLLIEEDKNGAEVVEKAKKDKKITMPIVLLVNEYSASASEILAGILKEKVDNATIVGNTTYGKGVIQTLYTLTDGSGLKITTNEYFTPEHNKINKVGIEPDEKVTDYLYKGTLELDKDTQLKKAIEILKTK
;
A
#
# COMPACT_ATOMS: atom_id res chain seq x y z
N ILE A 1 8.31 0.50 -2.05
CA ILE A 1 9.26 1.54 -1.65
C ILE A 1 9.48 2.42 -2.87
N TYR A 2 9.11 3.70 -2.80
CA TYR A 2 9.14 4.57 -3.97
C TYR A 2 9.86 5.86 -3.64
N SER A 3 10.87 6.21 -4.44
CA SER A 3 11.25 7.58 -4.70
C SER A 3 10.61 7.96 -6.03
N VAL A 4 9.90 9.07 -6.10
CA VAL A 4 9.32 9.56 -7.36
C VAL A 4 10.31 10.55 -7.93
N GLU A 5 11.02 10.18 -8.99
CA GLU A 5 11.82 11.10 -9.78
C GLU A 5 11.07 11.48 -11.05
N TYR A 6 10.76 12.77 -11.19
CA TYR A 6 10.25 13.32 -12.44
C TYR A 6 11.43 13.56 -13.40
N ASN A 7 11.83 12.55 -14.13
CA ASN A 7 12.83 12.71 -15.17
C ASN A 7 12.14 12.82 -16.53
N ASN A 8 12.21 14.01 -17.11
CA ASN A 8 12.00 14.20 -18.54
C ASN A 8 13.11 13.42 -19.28
N VAL A 9 12.84 12.18 -19.61
CA VAL A 9 13.70 11.43 -20.53
C VAL A 9 13.44 11.94 -21.94
N GLY A 10 14.05 13.05 -22.25
CA GLY A 10 14.14 13.55 -23.62
C GLY A 10 14.91 12.52 -24.46
N SER A 11 14.42 12.28 -25.66
CA SER A 11 14.88 11.34 -26.70
C SER A 11 16.38 11.01 -26.61
N VAL A 12 16.71 9.88 -25.99
CA VAL A 12 18.01 9.23 -26.21
C VAL A 12 17.81 8.25 -27.37
N ILE A 13 18.09 8.71 -28.57
CA ILE A 13 18.29 7.83 -29.72
C ILE A 13 19.67 7.20 -29.51
N GLY A 14 19.72 6.16 -28.69
CA GLY A 14 20.89 5.30 -28.56
C GLY A 14 20.86 4.21 -29.64
N ASN A 15 21.45 4.47 -30.78
CA ASN A 15 21.64 3.47 -31.85
C ASN A 15 22.69 2.44 -31.41
N SER A 16 22.33 1.51 -30.52
CA SER A 16 23.15 0.28 -30.39
C SER A 16 22.71 -0.73 -31.46
N ALA A 17 23.64 -1.59 -31.90
CA ALA A 17 23.32 -2.67 -32.85
C ALA A 17 22.23 -3.62 -32.30
N LYS A 18 22.05 -3.67 -30.96
CA LYS A 18 21.00 -4.43 -30.27
C LYS A 18 19.63 -3.79 -30.41
N ASP A 19 19.56 -2.45 -30.30
CA ASP A 19 18.29 -1.70 -30.44
C ASP A 19 17.75 -1.83 -31.87
N ALA A 20 18.66 -1.69 -32.88
CA ALA A 20 18.29 -1.89 -34.27
C ALA A 20 17.80 -3.33 -34.59
N ALA A 21 18.34 -4.33 -33.90
CA ALA A 21 17.91 -5.72 -34.06
C ALA A 21 16.52 -5.98 -33.45
N LEU A 22 16.20 -5.35 -32.31
CA LEU A 22 14.88 -5.42 -31.69
C LEU A 22 13.82 -4.75 -32.60
N ASP A 23 14.11 -3.53 -33.05
CA ASP A 23 13.22 -2.77 -33.94
C ASP A 23 12.92 -3.52 -35.23
N ALA A 24 13.96 -4.09 -35.89
CA ALA A 24 13.81 -4.88 -37.10
C ALA A 24 12.95 -6.13 -36.89
N LYS A 25 13.11 -6.80 -35.73
CA LYS A 25 12.32 -7.99 -35.42
C LYS A 25 10.87 -7.67 -35.14
N LEU A 26 10.60 -6.60 -34.39
CA LEU A 26 9.23 -6.13 -34.13
C LEU A 26 8.54 -5.70 -35.43
N SER A 27 9.25 -5.01 -36.33
CA SER A 27 8.70 -4.64 -37.65
C SER A 27 8.31 -5.87 -38.47
N ILE A 28 9.16 -6.90 -38.56
CA ILE A 28 8.83 -8.14 -39.27
C ILE A 28 7.61 -8.85 -38.67
N ILE A 29 7.49 -8.85 -37.32
CA ILE A 29 6.33 -9.44 -36.63
C ILE A 29 5.07 -8.66 -36.96
N LYS A 30 5.13 -7.32 -36.89
CA LYS A 30 4.02 -6.43 -37.24
C LYS A 30 3.55 -6.67 -38.65
N ASP A 31 4.46 -6.68 -39.64
CA ASP A 31 4.12 -6.94 -41.04
C ASP A 31 3.42 -8.29 -41.23
N LYS A 32 3.78 -9.31 -40.43
CA LYS A 32 3.13 -10.63 -40.49
C LYS A 32 1.74 -10.63 -39.88
N ILE A 33 1.55 -9.88 -38.78
CA ILE A 33 0.26 -9.71 -38.13
C ILE A 33 -0.67 -8.99 -39.12
N ASP A 34 -0.24 -7.86 -39.67
CA ASP A 34 -1.04 -7.04 -40.62
C ASP A 34 -1.42 -7.83 -41.88
N ASP A 35 -0.55 -8.71 -42.39
CA ASP A 35 -0.77 -9.52 -43.62
C ASP A 35 -1.62 -10.78 -43.39
N LYS A 36 -1.52 -11.42 -42.20
CA LYS A 36 -2.01 -12.79 -42.00
C LYS A 36 -3.01 -12.98 -40.87
N TYR A 37 -3.11 -12.04 -39.90
CA TYR A 37 -4.01 -12.21 -38.78
C TYR A 37 -5.46 -12.03 -39.24
N ILE A 38 -6.34 -12.98 -38.89
CA ILE A 38 -7.73 -12.98 -39.39
C ILE A 38 -8.69 -12.15 -38.52
N GLY A 39 -8.27 -11.76 -37.28
CA GLY A 39 -9.05 -10.95 -36.37
C GLY A 39 -8.80 -9.45 -36.57
N GLU A 40 -9.45 -8.63 -35.76
CA GLU A 40 -9.17 -7.20 -35.66
C GLU A 40 -7.88 -6.95 -34.90
N VAL A 41 -7.07 -6.00 -35.39
CA VAL A 41 -5.79 -5.61 -34.75
C VAL A 41 -6.00 -4.28 -34.02
N ASN A 42 -5.76 -4.30 -32.72
CA ASN A 42 -5.62 -3.08 -31.95
C ASN A 42 -4.13 -2.77 -31.76
N GLU A 43 -3.63 -1.81 -32.53
CA GLU A 43 -2.20 -1.47 -32.53
C GLU A 43 -1.72 -0.93 -31.18
N SER A 44 -2.56 -0.20 -30.45
CA SER A 44 -2.23 0.30 -29.12
C SER A 44 -2.00 -0.83 -28.12
N GLU A 45 -2.88 -1.84 -28.12
CA GLU A 45 -2.72 -3.01 -27.25
C GLU A 45 -1.48 -3.84 -27.59
N LEU A 46 -1.11 -3.93 -28.87
CA LEU A 46 0.11 -4.60 -29.29
C LEU A 46 1.36 -3.88 -28.79
N ILE A 47 1.39 -2.56 -28.86
CA ILE A 47 2.50 -1.73 -28.36
C ILE A 47 2.63 -1.89 -26.84
N GLU A 48 1.54 -1.73 -26.09
CA GLU A 48 1.52 -1.90 -24.64
C GLU A 48 1.96 -3.31 -24.22
N GLY A 49 1.48 -4.34 -24.92
CA GLY A 49 1.88 -5.73 -24.70
C GLY A 49 3.37 -5.98 -24.96
N ALA A 50 3.93 -5.35 -25.99
CA ALA A 50 5.36 -5.46 -26.30
C ALA A 50 6.23 -4.81 -25.21
N ILE A 51 5.84 -3.63 -24.70
CA ILE A 51 6.55 -2.92 -23.63
C ILE A 51 6.46 -3.71 -22.32
N LYS A 52 5.25 -4.16 -21.94
CA LYS A 52 5.05 -5.02 -20.77
C LYS A 52 5.92 -6.28 -20.84
N GLY A 53 5.96 -6.94 -22.01
CA GLY A 53 6.80 -8.12 -22.24
C GLY A 53 8.29 -7.84 -22.16
N TYR A 54 8.74 -6.69 -22.66
CA TYR A 54 10.15 -6.28 -22.58
C TYR A 54 10.60 -6.10 -21.13
N VAL A 55 9.81 -5.40 -20.32
CA VAL A 55 10.09 -5.18 -18.89
C VAL A 55 10.01 -6.49 -18.10
N ALA A 56 9.02 -7.32 -18.36
CA ALA A 56 8.87 -8.63 -17.73
C ALA A 56 10.05 -9.58 -18.00
N GLY A 57 10.78 -9.35 -19.13
CA GLY A 57 12.00 -10.08 -19.46
C GLY A 57 13.16 -9.92 -18.47
N LEU A 58 13.08 -8.96 -17.54
CA LEU A 58 14.03 -8.82 -16.42
C LEU A 58 13.89 -9.94 -15.39
N ASN A 59 12.75 -10.65 -15.36
CA ASN A 59 12.41 -11.66 -14.34
C ASN A 59 12.52 -11.13 -12.89
N ASP A 60 12.31 -9.85 -12.71
CA ASP A 60 12.19 -9.20 -11.41
C ASP A 60 10.69 -8.97 -11.10
N VAL A 61 10.22 -9.63 -10.05
CA VAL A 61 8.80 -9.60 -9.64
C VAL A 61 8.33 -8.22 -9.15
N TYR A 62 9.24 -7.29 -8.93
CA TYR A 62 8.96 -5.96 -8.42
C TYR A 62 9.04 -4.87 -9.49
N THR A 63 9.72 -5.17 -10.62
CA THR A 63 9.85 -4.25 -11.75
C THR A 63 8.66 -4.40 -12.69
N GLU A 64 7.99 -3.28 -13.00
CA GLU A 64 6.73 -3.28 -13.72
C GLU A 64 6.56 -2.02 -14.57
N TYR A 65 5.96 -2.17 -15.74
CA TYR A 65 5.52 -1.08 -16.59
C TYR A 65 4.02 -0.86 -16.41
N PHE A 66 3.62 0.39 -16.24
CA PHE A 66 2.23 0.82 -16.12
C PHE A 66 1.82 1.62 -17.37
N PRO A 67 0.81 1.20 -18.15
CA PRO A 67 0.11 2.09 -19.07
C PRO A 67 -0.38 3.34 -18.34
N LYS A 68 -0.67 4.39 -19.09
CA LYS A 68 -1.06 5.69 -18.51
C LYS A 68 -2.24 5.57 -17.53
N SER A 69 -3.29 4.80 -17.89
CA SER A 69 -4.44 4.57 -17.00
C SER A 69 -4.05 3.94 -15.68
N ASP A 70 -3.26 2.86 -15.75
CA ASP A 70 -2.83 2.09 -14.59
C ASP A 70 -1.87 2.91 -13.71
N MET A 71 -1.09 3.82 -14.32
CA MET A 71 -0.20 4.73 -13.61
C MET A 71 -0.96 5.76 -12.78
N GLU A 72 -2.08 6.29 -13.30
CA GLU A 72 -2.94 7.22 -12.58
C GLU A 72 -3.54 6.55 -11.33
N ASP A 73 -4.11 5.35 -11.48
CA ASP A 73 -4.65 4.57 -10.37
C ASP A 73 -3.57 4.23 -9.32
N TYR A 74 -2.40 3.78 -9.78
CA TYR A 74 -1.28 3.48 -8.91
C TYR A 74 -0.79 4.69 -8.10
N MET A 75 -0.74 5.87 -8.72
CA MET A 75 -0.36 7.11 -8.03
C MET A 75 -1.38 7.53 -6.98
N ASP A 76 -2.67 7.32 -7.23
CA ASP A 76 -3.71 7.65 -6.27
C ASP A 76 -3.69 6.69 -5.06
N GLU A 77 -3.49 5.40 -5.29
CA GLU A 77 -3.28 4.41 -4.21
C GLU A 77 -2.06 4.79 -3.35
N THR A 78 -0.94 5.14 -3.99
CA THR A 78 0.30 5.49 -3.28
C THR A 78 0.16 6.77 -2.44
N LYS A 79 -0.65 7.75 -2.90
CA LYS A 79 -0.94 8.97 -2.11
C LYS A 79 -1.81 8.68 -0.88
N GLY A 80 -2.41 7.49 -0.79
CA GLY A 80 -3.35 7.15 0.29
C GLY A 80 -4.61 8.00 0.26
N GLU A 81 -4.99 8.48 -0.91
CA GLU A 81 -6.16 9.31 -1.13
C GLU A 81 -6.86 8.87 -2.41
N TYR A 82 -8.15 8.85 -2.41
CA TYR A 82 -8.93 8.64 -3.61
C TYR A 82 -10.13 9.59 -3.67
N VAL A 83 -10.64 9.85 -4.85
CA VAL A 83 -11.86 10.63 -4.98
C VAL A 83 -13.04 9.70 -5.22
N GLY A 84 -13.99 9.75 -4.31
CA GLY A 84 -15.13 8.87 -4.33
C GLY A 84 -16.24 9.27 -3.37
N ILE A 85 -17.04 8.29 -3.00
CA ILE A 85 -18.19 8.48 -2.09
C ILE A 85 -18.10 7.66 -0.80
N ASP A 86 -17.08 6.81 -0.67
CA ASP A 86 -16.79 5.99 0.51
C ASP A 86 -17.92 5.04 0.88
N VAL A 87 -18.23 4.17 -0.07
CA VAL A 87 -19.26 3.13 0.02
C VAL A 87 -18.65 1.76 -0.21
N TYR A 88 -19.07 0.79 0.60
CA TYR A 88 -18.74 -0.61 0.40
C TYR A 88 -19.82 -1.28 -0.43
N ILE A 89 -19.43 -1.82 -1.59
CA ILE A 89 -20.31 -2.58 -2.47
C ILE A 89 -19.83 -4.02 -2.58
N THR A 90 -20.76 -4.94 -2.81
CA THR A 90 -20.47 -6.35 -3.07
C THR A 90 -21.43 -6.90 -4.10
N LYS A 91 -21.01 -7.95 -4.80
CA LYS A 91 -21.87 -8.67 -5.73
C LYS A 91 -22.64 -9.78 -4.98
N ASP A 92 -23.95 -9.77 -5.11
CA ASP A 92 -24.77 -10.91 -4.74
C ASP A 92 -24.83 -11.88 -5.93
N GLU A 93 -24.01 -12.92 -5.88
CA GLU A 93 -23.90 -13.94 -6.95
C GLU A 93 -25.21 -14.69 -7.21
N LYS A 94 -26.12 -14.77 -6.21
CA LYS A 94 -27.38 -15.49 -6.38
C LYS A 94 -28.39 -14.73 -7.21
N ASN A 95 -28.42 -13.41 -7.04
CA ASN A 95 -29.40 -12.55 -7.69
C ASN A 95 -28.75 -11.70 -8.81
N ASN A 96 -27.43 -11.82 -9.02
CA ASN A 96 -26.64 -11.03 -9.95
C ASN A 96 -26.86 -9.51 -9.73
N GLN A 97 -26.77 -9.06 -8.48
CA GLN A 97 -27.03 -7.69 -8.07
C GLN A 97 -25.85 -7.09 -7.32
N ILE A 98 -25.68 -5.78 -7.42
CA ILE A 98 -24.74 -5.02 -6.61
C ILE A 98 -25.43 -4.51 -5.35
N LEU A 99 -24.92 -4.92 -4.20
CA LEU A 99 -25.42 -4.52 -2.89
C LEU A 99 -24.50 -3.51 -2.23
N ILE A 100 -25.07 -2.48 -1.64
CA ILE A 100 -24.39 -1.62 -0.66
C ILE A 100 -24.40 -2.34 0.68
N TYR A 101 -23.24 -2.86 1.12
CA TYR A 101 -23.18 -3.55 2.41
C TYR A 101 -22.63 -2.65 3.53
N GLY A 102 -22.22 -1.41 3.22
CA GLY A 102 -21.83 -0.44 4.23
C GLY A 102 -21.49 0.93 3.65
N THR A 103 -21.53 1.93 4.51
CA THR A 103 -21.00 3.28 4.27
C THR A 103 -20.10 3.64 5.44
N MET A 104 -18.99 4.34 5.16
CA MET A 104 -18.11 4.82 6.23
C MET A 104 -18.77 5.94 7.04
N GLU A 105 -18.38 6.05 8.31
CA GLU A 105 -18.80 7.17 9.15
C GLU A 105 -18.27 8.48 8.56
N ASN A 106 -19.12 9.52 8.50
CA ASN A 106 -18.81 10.82 7.88
C ASN A 106 -18.50 10.77 6.37
N SER A 107 -18.87 9.69 5.67
CA SER A 107 -18.67 9.55 4.23
C SER A 107 -19.69 10.36 3.43
N PRO A 108 -19.34 10.79 2.19
CA PRO A 108 -20.30 11.40 1.27
C PRO A 108 -21.52 10.51 1.00
N ALA A 109 -21.34 9.19 0.92
CA ALA A 109 -22.41 8.23 0.73
C ALA A 109 -23.42 8.27 1.91
N LYS A 110 -22.91 8.28 3.14
CA LYS A 110 -23.75 8.33 4.34
C LYS A 110 -24.46 9.68 4.49
N GLU A 111 -23.75 10.79 4.22
CA GLU A 111 -24.32 12.14 4.23
C GLU A 111 -25.46 12.28 3.20
N ALA A 112 -25.33 11.63 2.04
CA ALA A 112 -26.36 11.62 1.01
C ALA A 112 -27.54 10.68 1.30
N GLY A 113 -27.43 9.83 2.32
CA GLY A 113 -28.51 8.94 2.75
C GLY A 113 -28.48 7.54 2.13
N LEU A 114 -27.35 7.09 1.56
CA LEU A 114 -27.15 5.68 1.20
C LEU A 114 -27.14 4.82 2.47
N GLN A 115 -27.69 3.61 2.37
CA GLN A 115 -27.84 2.70 3.51
C GLN A 115 -27.40 1.28 3.15
N THR A 116 -26.93 0.57 4.17
CA THR A 116 -26.68 -0.88 4.05
C THR A 116 -27.97 -1.60 3.65
N GLY A 117 -27.86 -2.45 2.64
CA GLY A 117 -28.99 -3.19 2.08
C GLY A 117 -29.61 -2.53 0.83
N ASP A 118 -29.19 -1.33 0.44
CA ASP A 118 -29.58 -0.75 -0.84
C ASP A 118 -29.03 -1.64 -1.99
N ILE A 119 -29.87 -1.89 -2.99
CA ILE A 119 -29.48 -2.57 -4.21
C ILE A 119 -29.19 -1.50 -5.25
N LEU A 120 -27.96 -1.41 -5.72
CA LEU A 120 -27.56 -0.47 -6.80
C LEU A 120 -28.10 -0.97 -8.15
N VAL A 121 -28.88 -0.14 -8.83
CA VAL A 121 -29.48 -0.49 -10.13
C VAL A 121 -29.05 0.42 -11.28
N SER A 122 -28.54 1.62 -10.97
CA SER A 122 -27.99 2.50 -12.01
C SER A 122 -26.93 3.45 -11.45
N VAL A 123 -25.99 3.85 -12.30
CA VAL A 123 -25.01 4.93 -12.07
C VAL A 123 -25.13 5.93 -13.22
N ASN A 124 -25.41 7.21 -12.89
CA ASN A 124 -25.61 8.28 -13.88
C ASN A 124 -26.66 7.95 -14.97
N ASP A 125 -27.77 7.34 -14.55
CA ASP A 125 -28.87 6.87 -15.38
C ASP A 125 -28.54 5.68 -16.30
N GLU A 126 -27.36 5.10 -16.23
CA GLU A 126 -27.01 3.85 -16.91
C GLU A 126 -27.29 2.67 -15.97
N GLU A 127 -27.95 1.64 -16.48
CA GLU A 127 -28.25 0.43 -15.70
C GLU A 127 -26.97 -0.26 -15.24
N CYS A 128 -27.01 -0.80 -14.03
CA CYS A 128 -25.92 -1.59 -13.45
C CYS A 128 -26.14 -3.06 -13.80
N ASP A 129 -25.16 -3.65 -14.50
CA ASP A 129 -25.05 -5.09 -14.63
C ASP A 129 -24.12 -5.62 -13.51
N GLY A 130 -24.63 -6.56 -12.74
CA GLY A 130 -23.83 -7.19 -11.68
C GLY A 130 -22.60 -7.95 -12.17
N ASP A 131 -22.51 -8.20 -13.48
CA ASP A 131 -21.33 -8.85 -14.09
C ASP A 131 -20.20 -7.85 -14.39
N ASP A 132 -20.49 -6.55 -14.42
CA ASP A 132 -19.52 -5.50 -14.70
C ASP A 132 -19.19 -4.65 -13.45
N TYR A 133 -18.73 -5.32 -12.42
CA TYR A 133 -18.39 -4.72 -11.13
C TYR A 133 -17.29 -3.63 -11.24
N GLU A 134 -16.25 -3.88 -12.04
CA GLU A 134 -15.11 -2.95 -12.20
C GLU A 134 -15.53 -1.67 -12.89
N THR A 135 -16.35 -1.77 -13.94
CA THR A 135 -16.91 -0.61 -14.64
C THR A 135 -17.81 0.21 -13.70
N ILE A 136 -18.62 -0.44 -12.87
CA ILE A 136 -19.48 0.24 -11.90
C ILE A 136 -18.64 1.03 -10.90
N THR A 137 -17.59 0.42 -10.34
CA THR A 137 -16.67 1.09 -9.40
C THR A 137 -15.98 2.29 -10.04
N THR A 138 -15.53 2.16 -11.27
CA THR A 138 -14.91 3.25 -12.05
C THR A 138 -15.90 4.40 -12.29
N LYS A 139 -17.16 4.11 -12.64
CA LYS A 139 -18.21 5.14 -12.82
C LYS A 139 -18.59 5.85 -11.52
N ILE A 140 -18.48 5.18 -10.36
CA ILE A 140 -18.71 5.79 -9.05
C ILE A 140 -17.58 6.74 -8.68
N LYS A 141 -16.31 6.41 -8.98
CA LYS A 141 -15.16 7.32 -8.86
C LYS A 141 -15.30 8.50 -9.81
N GLY A 142 -14.49 9.52 -9.68
CA GLY A 142 -14.43 10.68 -10.56
C GLY A 142 -13.83 11.89 -9.88
N ASP A 143 -13.86 13.07 -10.50
CA ASP A 143 -13.20 14.28 -10.00
C ASP A 143 -13.81 14.81 -8.71
N ASP A 144 -12.96 15.40 -7.84
CA ASP A 144 -13.39 16.00 -6.58
C ASP A 144 -14.42 17.10 -6.81
N GLY A 145 -15.44 17.11 -5.97
CA GLY A 145 -16.54 18.07 -6.03
C GLY A 145 -17.62 17.77 -7.07
N THR A 146 -17.40 16.82 -8.00
CA THR A 146 -18.42 16.37 -8.95
C THR A 146 -19.49 15.50 -8.25
N LYS A 147 -20.59 15.26 -8.92
CA LYS A 147 -21.69 14.44 -8.38
C LYS A 147 -21.83 13.15 -9.18
N VAL A 148 -22.19 12.08 -8.49
CA VAL A 148 -22.65 10.83 -9.07
C VAL A 148 -24.11 10.61 -8.69
N LYS A 149 -24.93 10.21 -9.65
CA LYS A 149 -26.32 9.90 -9.45
C LYS A 149 -26.49 8.38 -9.36
N LEU A 150 -26.96 7.90 -8.23
CA LEU A 150 -27.16 6.47 -7.97
C LEU A 150 -28.65 6.14 -7.93
N GLY A 151 -29.08 5.23 -8.79
CA GLY A 151 -30.37 4.59 -8.67
C GLY A 151 -30.27 3.38 -7.75
N VAL A 152 -31.08 3.32 -6.71
CA VAL A 152 -31.07 2.20 -5.76
C VAL A 152 -32.49 1.70 -5.50
N ILE A 153 -32.61 0.40 -5.18
CA ILE A 153 -33.83 -0.19 -4.64
C ILE A 153 -33.67 -0.35 -3.13
N ARG A 154 -34.57 0.26 -2.38
CA ARG A 154 -34.67 0.15 -0.92
C ARG A 154 -36.12 -0.20 -0.54
N ASN A 155 -36.31 -1.30 0.20
CA ASN A 155 -37.65 -1.75 0.60
C ASN A 155 -38.64 -1.88 -0.57
N ASN A 156 -38.18 -2.36 -1.72
CA ASN A 156 -38.92 -2.47 -3.00
C ASN A 156 -39.33 -1.12 -3.63
N GLU A 157 -38.77 -0.01 -3.20
CA GLU A 157 -39.00 1.30 -3.80
C GLU A 157 -37.73 1.76 -4.55
N ASN A 158 -37.94 2.32 -5.75
CA ASN A 158 -36.84 2.93 -6.52
C ASN A 158 -36.56 4.33 -5.98
N LEU A 159 -35.33 4.56 -5.59
CA LEU A 159 -34.84 5.85 -5.11
C LEU A 159 -33.70 6.33 -6.01
N THR A 160 -33.60 7.63 -6.16
CA THR A 160 -32.44 8.27 -6.82
C THR A 160 -31.72 9.11 -5.76
N ILE A 161 -30.44 8.82 -5.56
CA ILE A 161 -29.60 9.49 -4.56
C ILE A 161 -28.43 10.14 -5.28
N GLU A 162 -28.30 11.45 -5.16
CA GLU A 162 -27.18 12.21 -5.72
C GLU A 162 -26.11 12.39 -4.65
N VAL A 163 -24.90 11.89 -4.90
CA VAL A 163 -23.80 11.94 -3.96
C VAL A 163 -22.69 12.82 -4.54
N LYS A 164 -22.22 13.79 -3.73
CA LYS A 164 -21.08 14.62 -4.11
C LYS A 164 -19.79 13.84 -3.81
N ARG A 165 -18.95 13.64 -4.83
CA ARG A 165 -17.63 13.05 -4.65
C ARG A 165 -16.74 13.96 -3.82
N LYS A 166 -15.98 13.40 -2.93
CA LYS A 166 -14.99 14.10 -2.12
C LYS A 166 -13.66 13.34 -2.16
N LYS A 167 -12.59 14.06 -1.93
CA LYS A 167 -11.30 13.48 -1.63
C LYS A 167 -11.37 12.78 -0.27
N ILE A 168 -11.05 11.50 -0.25
CA ILE A 168 -11.14 10.62 0.91
C ILE A 168 -9.73 10.16 1.25
N GLU A 169 -9.32 10.37 2.50
CA GLU A 169 -8.05 9.89 3.02
C GLU A 169 -8.21 8.45 3.55
N VAL A 170 -7.39 7.54 3.03
CA VAL A 170 -7.40 6.15 3.46
C VAL A 170 -6.86 6.05 4.88
N GLN A 171 -7.60 5.37 5.77
CA GLN A 171 -7.19 5.14 7.14
C GLN A 171 -6.32 3.88 7.23
N HIS A 172 -5.02 4.09 7.44
CA HIS A 172 -4.05 3.00 7.60
C HIS A 172 -3.78 2.63 9.06
N VAL A 173 -4.26 3.45 9.99
CA VAL A 173 -3.99 3.29 11.43
C VAL A 173 -5.28 3.12 12.21
N THR A 174 -5.31 2.08 13.04
CA THR A 174 -6.31 1.94 14.10
C THR A 174 -5.63 1.84 15.45
N SER A 175 -6.27 2.33 16.52
CA SER A 175 -5.67 2.32 17.84
C SER A 175 -6.68 2.10 18.95
N GLN A 176 -6.24 1.48 20.04
CA GLN A 176 -7.02 1.28 21.24
C GLN A 176 -6.12 1.11 22.49
N ILE A 177 -6.70 1.22 23.65
CA ILE A 177 -6.03 0.90 24.93
C ILE A 177 -6.45 -0.51 25.33
N LEU A 178 -5.46 -1.35 25.57
CA LEU A 178 -5.63 -2.67 26.16
C LEU A 178 -5.54 -2.62 27.69
N GLU A 179 -5.62 -3.78 28.34
CA GLU A 179 -5.39 -3.90 29.78
C GLU A 179 -4.05 -3.29 30.22
N GLU A 180 -3.89 -2.96 31.50
CA GLU A 180 -2.66 -2.39 32.10
C GLU A 180 -2.18 -1.07 31.47
N ASN A 181 -3.09 -0.30 30.82
CA ASN A 181 -2.75 0.91 30.09
C ASN A 181 -1.72 0.70 28.97
N ILE A 182 -1.77 -0.44 28.31
CA ILE A 182 -0.98 -0.73 27.11
C ILE A 182 -1.68 -0.10 25.91
N GLY A 183 -1.02 0.82 25.21
CA GLY A 183 -1.47 1.32 23.92
C GLY A 183 -1.27 0.26 22.83
N TYR A 184 -2.21 0.11 21.93
CA TYR A 184 -2.11 -0.74 20.75
C TYR A 184 -2.39 0.09 19.52
N ILE A 185 -1.47 0.03 18.53
CA ILE A 185 -1.60 0.67 17.23
C ILE A 185 -1.38 -0.41 16.17
N TYR A 186 -2.40 -0.65 15.35
CA TYR A 186 -2.28 -1.44 14.13
C TYR A 186 -2.05 -0.53 12.94
N LEU A 187 -1.02 -0.81 12.15
CA LEU A 187 -0.65 -0.11 10.94
C LEU A 187 -0.78 -1.08 9.75
N SER A 188 -1.79 -0.89 8.91
CA SER A 188 -2.08 -1.78 7.78
C SER A 188 -1.18 -1.54 6.57
N SER A 189 -0.69 -0.31 6.38
CA SER A 189 0.20 0.08 5.28
C SER A 189 1.02 1.31 5.64
N PHE A 190 2.16 1.50 4.96
CA PHE A 190 2.98 2.71 5.02
C PHE A 190 2.71 3.64 3.82
N GLU A 191 1.48 3.67 3.33
CA GLU A 191 1.08 4.55 2.22
C GLU A 191 0.48 5.87 2.72
N GLY A 192 0.39 6.83 1.83
CA GLY A 192 -0.23 8.13 2.09
C GLY A 192 0.35 8.86 3.30
N ASN A 193 -0.51 9.13 4.27
CA ASN A 193 -0.18 9.83 5.51
C ASN A 193 0.01 8.87 6.70
N GLY A 194 0.44 7.64 6.48
CA GLY A 194 0.55 6.61 7.53
C GLY A 194 1.32 7.05 8.77
N ALA A 195 2.45 7.75 8.57
CA ALA A 195 3.25 8.26 9.70
C ALA A 195 2.53 9.36 10.50
N LYS A 196 1.81 10.24 9.83
CA LYS A 196 1.01 11.27 10.50
C LYS A 196 -0.13 10.64 11.30
N GLN A 197 -0.87 9.70 10.70
CA GLN A 197 -1.94 8.96 11.38
C GLN A 197 -1.40 8.19 12.59
N PHE A 198 -0.21 7.58 12.47
CA PHE A 198 0.46 6.90 13.58
C PHE A 198 0.81 7.87 14.71
N GLU A 199 1.39 9.03 14.39
CA GLU A 199 1.74 10.04 15.39
C GLU A 199 0.49 10.58 16.11
N GLU A 200 -0.60 10.88 15.39
CA GLU A 200 -1.87 11.31 15.96
C GLU A 200 -2.49 10.23 16.86
N ALA A 201 -2.46 8.96 16.44
CA ALA A 201 -2.93 7.84 17.24
C ALA A 201 -2.12 7.69 18.53
N TYR A 202 -0.78 7.78 18.43
CA TYR A 202 0.09 7.77 19.58
C TYR A 202 -0.20 8.93 20.55
N ASP A 203 -0.34 10.15 20.05
CA ASP A 203 -0.64 11.32 20.88
C ASP A 203 -1.97 11.18 21.62
N ASN A 204 -3.00 10.66 20.95
CA ASN A 204 -4.29 10.37 21.57
C ASN A 204 -4.17 9.31 22.68
N LEU A 205 -3.45 8.21 22.44
CA LEU A 205 -3.22 7.17 23.43
C LEU A 205 -2.38 7.70 24.62
N ASN A 206 -1.31 8.43 24.32
CA ASN A 206 -0.42 9.01 25.34
C ASN A 206 -1.15 10.01 26.24
N SER A 207 -2.05 10.83 25.68
CA SER A 207 -2.89 11.74 26.45
C SER A 207 -3.84 11.03 27.43
N LYS A 208 -4.14 9.75 27.17
CA LYS A 208 -4.95 8.88 28.04
C LYS A 208 -4.11 8.09 29.06
N GLY A 209 -2.80 8.33 29.08
CA GLY A 209 -1.90 7.79 30.11
C GLY A 209 -1.43 6.36 29.88
N ILE A 210 -1.23 5.94 28.61
CA ILE A 210 -0.59 4.65 28.33
C ILE A 210 0.84 4.62 28.93
N LYS A 211 1.29 3.44 29.31
CA LYS A 211 2.63 3.22 29.92
C LYS A 211 3.58 2.47 28.98
N SER A 212 3.05 1.77 28.02
CA SER A 212 3.79 1.01 27.02
C SER A 212 2.99 0.91 25.72
N LEU A 213 3.64 0.52 24.63
CA LEU A 213 3.06 0.52 23.30
C LEU A 213 3.28 -0.81 22.57
N ILE A 214 2.24 -1.36 21.99
CA ILE A 214 2.29 -2.42 20.98
C ILE A 214 2.06 -1.77 19.62
N ILE A 215 2.98 -1.99 18.70
CA ILE A 215 2.85 -1.63 17.29
C ILE A 215 2.65 -2.94 16.53
N ASP A 216 1.60 -3.04 15.74
CA ASP A 216 1.29 -4.25 14.99
C ASP A 216 1.38 -3.98 13.48
N VAL A 217 2.37 -4.60 12.83
CA VAL A 217 2.58 -4.56 11.38
C VAL A 217 2.44 -5.95 10.74
N ARG A 218 1.74 -6.86 11.40
CA ARG A 218 1.42 -8.15 10.81
C ARG A 218 0.53 -7.97 9.60
N ASN A 219 0.79 -8.74 8.53
CA ASN A 219 0.14 -8.64 7.21
C ASN A 219 0.32 -7.28 6.51
N ASN A 220 1.24 -6.44 6.98
CA ASN A 220 1.56 -5.19 6.34
C ASN A 220 2.71 -5.39 5.34
N GLY A 221 2.40 -5.36 4.04
CA GLY A 221 3.34 -5.55 2.94
C GLY A 221 4.33 -4.39 2.73
N GLY A 222 4.22 -3.33 3.52
CA GLY A 222 5.10 -2.15 3.42
C GLY A 222 4.39 -0.92 2.91
N GLY A 223 5.02 -0.21 1.98
CA GLY A 223 4.59 1.06 1.40
C GLY A 223 5.77 2.00 1.22
N ILE A 224 5.62 3.27 1.55
CA ILE A 224 6.61 4.33 1.32
C ILE A 224 7.72 4.28 2.38
N VAL A 225 9.00 4.19 1.96
CA VAL A 225 10.18 4.20 2.87
C VAL A 225 10.13 5.38 3.83
N LYS A 226 9.86 6.56 3.31
CA LYS A 226 9.83 7.80 4.09
C LYS A 226 8.83 7.73 5.26
N GLU A 227 7.71 7.06 5.08
CA GLU A 227 6.71 6.89 6.14
C GLU A 227 7.24 5.98 7.25
N ALA A 228 7.92 4.87 6.92
CA ALA A 228 8.59 4.03 7.92
C ALA A 228 9.69 4.78 8.67
N LEU A 229 10.51 5.56 7.96
CA LEU A 229 11.55 6.39 8.57
C LEU A 229 10.97 7.49 9.47
N ASN A 230 9.85 8.12 9.07
CA ASN A 230 9.18 9.13 9.89
C ASN A 230 8.61 8.52 11.19
N ILE A 231 8.05 7.30 11.14
CA ILE A 231 7.58 6.58 12.34
C ILE A 231 8.78 6.19 13.23
N ALA A 232 9.85 5.65 12.63
CA ALA A 232 11.06 5.28 13.37
C ALA A 232 11.74 6.48 14.05
N ASP A 233 11.72 7.64 13.39
CA ASP A 233 12.28 8.90 13.92
C ASP A 233 11.62 9.35 15.24
N LEU A 234 10.37 8.93 15.50
CA LEU A 234 9.69 9.17 16.77
C LEU A 234 10.30 8.37 17.95
N MET A 235 11.07 7.32 17.67
CA MET A 235 11.57 6.34 18.66
C MET A 235 13.10 6.31 18.75
N THR A 236 13.81 6.89 17.80
CA THR A 236 15.27 6.89 17.72
C THR A 236 15.89 8.22 18.17
N LYS A 237 17.15 8.22 18.52
CA LYS A 237 17.88 9.45 18.87
C LYS A 237 18.33 10.16 17.60
N LYS A 238 18.24 11.48 17.60
CA LYS A 238 18.71 12.31 16.50
C LYS A 238 20.14 11.96 16.09
N GLY A 239 20.33 11.77 14.79
CA GLY A 239 21.63 11.48 14.17
C GLY A 239 21.96 9.98 14.08
N GLU A 240 21.19 9.09 14.72
CA GLU A 240 21.34 7.65 14.53
C GLU A 240 21.02 7.24 13.11
N THR A 241 21.74 6.25 12.59
CA THR A 241 21.46 5.66 11.28
C THR A 241 20.13 4.91 11.36
N LEU A 242 19.26 5.15 10.38
CA LEU A 242 17.97 4.45 10.25
C LEU A 242 18.01 3.42 9.13
N LEU A 243 18.65 3.75 8.00
CA LEU A 243 18.66 2.91 6.80
C LEU A 243 19.94 3.14 6.02
N ILE A 244 20.44 2.11 5.38
CA ILE A 244 21.53 2.18 4.41
C ILE A 244 21.00 1.63 3.09
N GLU A 245 21.10 2.41 2.02
CA GLU A 245 20.68 2.05 0.67
C GLU A 245 21.91 1.95 -0.21
N GLU A 246 22.01 0.89 -1.01
CA GLU A 246 23.11 0.68 -1.96
C GLU A 246 22.55 0.56 -3.39
N ASP A 247 23.11 1.33 -4.31
CA ASP A 247 22.78 1.28 -5.74
C ASP A 247 23.54 0.16 -6.47
N LYS A 248 23.24 -0.04 -7.76
CA LYS A 248 23.91 -1.04 -8.62
C LYS A 248 25.41 -0.84 -8.78
N ASN A 249 25.97 0.31 -8.40
CA ASN A 249 27.39 0.63 -8.50
C ASN A 249 28.11 0.49 -7.15
N GLY A 250 27.38 0.12 -6.08
CA GLY A 250 27.89 0.03 -4.72
C GLY A 250 27.97 1.41 -4.02
N ALA A 251 27.27 2.43 -4.53
CA ALA A 251 27.20 3.73 -3.85
C ALA A 251 26.14 3.68 -2.77
N GLU A 252 26.54 4.04 -1.55
CA GLU A 252 25.63 4.02 -0.38
C GLU A 252 25.06 5.38 -0.08
N VAL A 253 23.78 5.38 0.30
CA VAL A 253 23.07 6.51 0.91
C VAL A 253 22.64 6.10 2.31
N VAL A 254 22.96 6.94 3.31
CA VAL A 254 22.65 6.67 4.71
C VAL A 254 21.58 7.64 5.20
N GLU A 255 20.39 7.12 5.49
CA GLU A 255 19.32 7.87 6.12
C GLU A 255 19.51 7.91 7.64
N LYS A 256 19.30 9.10 8.23
CA LYS A 256 19.49 9.32 9.67
C LYS A 256 18.28 9.97 10.32
N ALA A 257 18.10 9.67 11.61
CA ALA A 257 17.10 10.31 12.46
C ALA A 257 17.30 11.83 12.51
N LYS A 258 16.22 12.58 12.32
CA LYS A 258 16.23 14.05 12.17
C LYS A 258 15.78 14.78 13.44
N LYS A 259 15.00 14.09 14.28
CA LYS A 259 14.39 14.65 15.51
C LYS A 259 14.90 13.90 16.74
N ASP A 260 14.69 14.49 17.92
CA ASP A 260 14.84 13.77 19.18
C ASP A 260 13.64 12.87 19.41
N LYS A 261 13.86 11.70 20.00
CA LYS A 261 12.80 10.70 20.22
C LYS A 261 11.64 11.26 21.06
N LYS A 262 10.43 11.03 20.58
CA LYS A 262 9.18 11.39 21.25
C LYS A 262 8.63 10.24 22.08
N ILE A 263 8.79 8.99 21.59
CA ILE A 263 8.31 7.77 22.25
C ILE A 263 9.46 7.14 23.02
N THR A 264 9.34 7.10 24.34
CA THR A 264 10.41 6.62 25.25
C THR A 264 9.96 5.46 26.12
N MET A 265 8.68 5.12 26.09
CA MET A 265 8.12 3.98 26.82
C MET A 265 8.55 2.63 26.23
N PRO A 266 8.38 1.51 26.95
CA PRO A 266 8.60 0.18 26.41
C PRO A 266 7.71 -0.09 25.17
N ILE A 267 8.30 -0.73 24.13
CA ILE A 267 7.63 -1.02 22.86
C ILE A 267 7.73 -2.52 22.58
N VAL A 268 6.64 -3.09 22.06
CA VAL A 268 6.67 -4.36 21.35
C VAL A 268 6.20 -4.14 19.94
N LEU A 269 6.96 -4.63 18.95
CA LEU A 269 6.55 -4.69 17.55
C LEU A 269 6.11 -6.10 17.20
N LEU A 270 4.87 -6.26 16.74
CA LEU A 270 4.35 -7.52 16.23
C LEU A 270 4.59 -7.64 14.73
N VAL A 271 5.21 -8.74 14.31
CA VAL A 271 5.54 -9.04 12.91
C VAL A 271 5.15 -10.46 12.54
N ASN A 272 4.93 -10.70 11.25
CA ASN A 272 4.76 -12.04 10.69
C ASN A 272 5.43 -12.19 9.32
N GLU A 273 5.31 -13.35 8.70
CA GLU A 273 5.88 -13.69 7.39
C GLU A 273 5.34 -12.84 6.22
N TYR A 274 4.29 -12.06 6.45
CA TYR A 274 3.72 -11.10 5.49
C TYR A 274 4.12 -9.65 5.79
N SER A 275 4.83 -9.40 6.91
CA SER A 275 5.44 -8.10 7.19
C SER A 275 6.62 -7.91 6.26
N ALA A 276 6.54 -6.96 5.32
CA ALA A 276 7.52 -6.83 4.25
C ALA A 276 7.98 -5.38 4.06
N SER A 277 9.17 -5.19 3.45
CA SER A 277 9.61 -3.90 2.94
C SER A 277 9.68 -2.81 4.04
N ALA A 278 8.85 -1.75 3.99
CA ALA A 278 8.81 -0.68 5.00
C ALA A 278 8.55 -1.22 6.42
N SER A 279 7.78 -2.31 6.57
CA SER A 279 7.62 -3.00 7.86
C SER A 279 8.94 -3.60 8.36
N GLU A 280 9.78 -4.10 7.45
CA GLU A 280 11.09 -4.66 7.78
C GLU A 280 12.11 -3.58 8.10
N ILE A 281 12.01 -2.42 7.44
CA ILE A 281 12.80 -1.22 7.79
C ILE A 281 12.49 -0.81 9.24
N LEU A 282 11.20 -0.67 9.59
CA LEU A 282 10.81 -0.33 10.95
C LEU A 282 11.28 -1.39 11.95
N ALA A 283 11.11 -2.67 11.64
CA ALA A 283 11.54 -3.78 12.50
C ALA A 283 13.06 -3.79 12.74
N GLY A 284 13.86 -3.60 11.67
CA GLY A 284 15.32 -3.53 11.76
C GLY A 284 15.79 -2.34 12.60
N ILE A 285 15.19 -1.16 12.42
CA ILE A 285 15.51 0.04 13.20
C ILE A 285 15.17 -0.17 14.67
N LEU A 286 13.97 -0.65 14.97
CA LEU A 286 13.56 -0.89 16.36
C LEU A 286 14.47 -1.91 17.05
N LYS A 287 14.82 -2.99 16.37
CA LYS A 287 15.69 -4.05 16.88
C LYS A 287 17.10 -3.55 17.20
N GLU A 288 17.67 -2.68 16.37
CA GLU A 288 19.09 -2.31 16.46
C GLU A 288 19.34 -0.96 17.15
N LYS A 289 18.32 -0.07 17.21
CA LYS A 289 18.50 1.32 17.70
C LYS A 289 17.57 1.72 18.84
N VAL A 290 16.65 0.84 19.26
CA VAL A 290 15.69 1.16 20.32
C VAL A 290 15.78 0.15 21.47
N ASP A 291 16.61 0.44 22.47
CA ASP A 291 16.95 -0.45 23.60
C ASP A 291 15.74 -1.02 24.35
N ASN A 292 14.62 -0.31 24.38
CA ASN A 292 13.40 -0.70 25.07
C ASN A 292 12.33 -1.29 24.13
N ALA A 293 12.67 -1.59 22.88
CA ALA A 293 11.84 -2.33 21.95
C ALA A 293 12.09 -3.85 22.05
N THR A 294 11.10 -4.63 21.66
CA THR A 294 11.19 -6.10 21.50
C THR A 294 10.35 -6.50 20.30
N ILE A 295 10.92 -7.26 19.39
CA ILE A 295 10.24 -7.74 18.20
C ILE A 295 9.65 -9.12 18.50
N VAL A 296 8.36 -9.31 18.30
CA VAL A 296 7.65 -10.56 18.60
C VAL A 296 6.92 -11.08 17.37
N GLY A 297 7.02 -12.34 17.08
CA GLY A 297 6.26 -12.98 15.99
C GLY A 297 7.05 -13.99 15.16
N ASN A 298 6.90 -13.95 13.85
CA ASN A 298 7.66 -14.75 12.89
C ASN A 298 8.72 -13.93 12.18
N THR A 299 9.71 -14.61 11.57
CA THR A 299 10.64 -13.99 10.63
C THR A 299 9.84 -13.31 9.51
N THR A 300 10.20 -12.08 9.19
CA THR A 300 9.52 -11.27 8.18
C THR A 300 9.79 -11.77 6.76
N TYR A 301 9.16 -11.18 5.77
CA TYR A 301 9.14 -11.64 4.37
C TYR A 301 10.51 -11.70 3.70
N GLY A 302 11.37 -10.71 3.92
CA GLY A 302 12.69 -10.62 3.27
C GLY A 302 12.68 -9.83 1.97
N LYS A 303 11.90 -8.75 1.86
CA LYS A 303 11.96 -7.82 0.73
C LYS A 303 12.91 -6.67 1.03
N GLY A 304 14.20 -6.85 0.77
CA GLY A 304 15.27 -5.87 1.02
C GLY A 304 15.67 -5.04 -0.21
N VAL A 305 14.70 -4.69 -1.09
CA VAL A 305 14.95 -3.91 -2.31
C VAL A 305 13.99 -2.74 -2.44
N ILE A 306 14.49 -1.66 -3.05
CA ILE A 306 13.77 -0.42 -3.32
C ILE A 306 13.44 -0.34 -4.80
N GLN A 307 12.21 0.07 -5.11
CA GLN A 307 11.82 0.44 -6.45
C GLN A 307 11.75 1.96 -6.57
N THR A 308 12.24 2.47 -7.70
CA THR A 308 12.01 3.86 -8.12
C THR A 308 10.95 3.87 -9.20
N LEU A 309 10.00 4.78 -9.07
CA LEU A 309 8.94 5.00 -10.03
C LEU A 309 9.29 6.17 -10.94
N TYR A 310 9.36 5.92 -12.24
CA TYR A 310 9.61 6.93 -13.26
C TYR A 310 8.32 7.17 -14.06
N THR A 311 7.90 8.44 -14.16
CA THR A 311 6.82 8.82 -15.08
C THR A 311 7.43 9.13 -16.43
N LEU A 312 6.92 8.47 -17.48
CA LEU A 312 7.36 8.66 -18.86
C LEU A 312 6.64 9.84 -19.50
N THR A 313 7.13 10.31 -20.65
CA THR A 313 6.65 11.54 -21.30
C THR A 313 5.20 11.47 -21.81
N ASP A 314 4.70 10.27 -22.04
CA ASP A 314 3.32 9.98 -22.46
C ASP A 314 2.34 9.80 -21.27
N GLY A 315 2.86 9.85 -20.05
CA GLY A 315 2.10 9.65 -18.82
C GLY A 315 2.07 8.19 -18.32
N SER A 316 2.68 7.24 -19.05
CA SER A 316 2.91 5.88 -18.57
C SER A 316 3.98 5.85 -17.46
N GLY A 317 4.17 4.71 -16.80
CA GLY A 317 5.10 4.57 -15.70
C GLY A 317 6.03 3.36 -15.79
N LEU A 318 7.22 3.51 -15.25
CA LEU A 318 8.15 2.41 -15.04
C LEU A 318 8.57 2.36 -13.58
N LYS A 319 8.14 1.33 -12.88
CA LYS A 319 8.59 0.98 -11.54
C LYS A 319 9.74 -0.01 -11.66
N ILE A 320 10.95 0.35 -11.25
CA ILE A 320 12.14 -0.49 -11.44
C ILE A 320 12.93 -0.61 -10.14
N THR A 321 13.40 -1.81 -9.84
CA THR A 321 14.29 -2.07 -8.69
C THR A 321 15.63 -1.40 -8.93
N THR A 322 15.99 -0.44 -8.06
CA THR A 322 17.19 0.40 -8.20
C THR A 322 18.21 0.18 -7.11
N ASN A 323 17.78 -0.13 -5.89
CA ASN A 323 18.64 -0.24 -4.71
C ASN A 323 18.35 -1.51 -3.92
N GLU A 324 19.36 -2.05 -3.25
CA GLU A 324 19.23 -2.92 -2.09
C GLU A 324 19.32 -2.07 -0.83
N TYR A 325 18.65 -2.46 0.26
CA TYR A 325 18.77 -1.76 1.53
C TYR A 325 19.09 -2.71 2.67
N PHE A 326 19.72 -2.14 3.70
CA PHE A 326 20.26 -2.83 4.86
C PHE A 326 19.76 -2.17 6.15
N THR A 327 19.78 -2.92 7.24
CA THR A 327 19.49 -2.39 8.57
C THR A 327 20.50 -1.30 8.99
N PRO A 328 20.24 -0.54 10.07
CA PRO A 328 21.19 0.44 10.57
C PRO A 328 22.60 -0.09 10.88
N GLU A 329 22.74 -1.38 11.18
CA GLU A 329 24.03 -2.05 11.41
C GLU A 329 24.55 -2.81 10.18
N HIS A 330 24.02 -2.48 9.00
CA HIS A 330 24.40 -3.05 7.73
C HIS A 330 24.08 -4.55 7.58
N ASN A 331 23.06 -5.05 8.30
CA ASN A 331 22.61 -6.43 8.13
C ASN A 331 21.68 -6.55 6.90
N LYS A 332 21.84 -7.66 6.20
CA LYS A 332 21.06 -7.94 4.97
C LYS A 332 19.62 -8.33 5.31
N ILE A 333 18.67 -7.70 4.61
CA ILE A 333 17.24 -8.01 4.72
C ILE A 333 16.78 -8.83 3.51
N ASN A 334 17.28 -8.53 2.32
CA ASN A 334 16.83 -9.13 1.06
C ASN A 334 16.99 -10.66 1.07
N LYS A 335 15.88 -11.38 0.92
CA LYS A 335 15.77 -12.86 0.97
C LYS A 335 16.13 -13.48 2.33
N VAL A 336 16.24 -12.67 3.39
CA VAL A 336 16.56 -13.09 4.76
C VAL A 336 15.44 -12.75 5.72
N GLY A 337 14.92 -11.51 5.66
CA GLY A 337 13.96 -10.97 6.60
C GLY A 337 14.60 -10.52 7.92
N ILE A 338 13.75 -10.07 8.84
CA ILE A 338 14.11 -9.71 10.21
C ILE A 338 13.63 -10.83 11.13
N GLU A 339 14.56 -11.47 11.85
CA GLU A 339 14.20 -12.42 12.89
C GLU A 339 13.66 -11.69 14.13
N PRO A 340 12.51 -12.09 14.69
CA PRO A 340 12.03 -11.54 15.95
C PRO A 340 12.95 -11.91 17.13
N ASP A 341 12.91 -11.10 18.20
CA ASP A 341 13.61 -11.40 19.45
C ASP A 341 12.91 -12.54 20.21
N GLU A 342 11.57 -12.56 20.11
CA GLU A 342 10.71 -13.61 20.68
C GLU A 342 9.90 -14.26 19.57
N LYS A 343 10.28 -15.47 19.19
CA LYS A 343 9.63 -16.22 18.11
C LYS A 343 8.36 -16.91 18.61
N VAL A 344 7.21 -16.54 18.02
CA VAL A 344 5.89 -17.13 18.31
C VAL A 344 5.24 -17.53 16.98
N THR A 345 5.33 -18.80 16.63
CA THR A 345 4.91 -19.32 15.31
C THR A 345 3.48 -19.85 15.29
N ASP A 346 2.95 -20.27 16.46
CA ASP A 346 1.58 -20.75 16.59
C ASP A 346 0.67 -19.58 16.95
N TYR A 347 0.07 -18.96 15.94
CA TYR A 347 -0.82 -17.81 16.12
C TYR A 347 -2.02 -17.88 15.19
N LEU A 348 -3.16 -17.35 15.66
CA LEU A 348 -4.36 -17.13 14.87
C LEU A 348 -4.59 -15.64 14.73
N TYR A 349 -4.07 -15.03 13.65
CA TYR A 349 -4.35 -13.66 13.29
C TYR A 349 -5.15 -13.62 11.99
N LYS A 350 -6.39 -13.13 12.05
CA LYS A 350 -7.32 -13.06 10.92
C LYS A 350 -7.62 -11.61 10.49
N GLY A 351 -6.72 -10.68 10.78
CA GLY A 351 -6.95 -9.25 10.51
C GLY A 351 -7.86 -8.56 11.54
N THR A 352 -8.33 -9.28 12.55
CA THR A 352 -9.12 -8.76 13.68
C THR A 352 -8.45 -9.11 15.00
N LEU A 353 -8.56 -8.22 15.98
CA LEU A 353 -7.98 -8.42 17.29
C LEU A 353 -8.82 -9.43 18.09
N GLU A 354 -8.34 -10.66 18.21
CA GLU A 354 -8.94 -11.69 19.06
C GLU A 354 -8.03 -11.95 20.27
N LEU A 355 -8.15 -11.12 21.32
CA LEU A 355 -7.29 -11.15 22.51
C LEU A 355 -7.15 -12.53 23.12
N ASP A 356 -8.19 -13.36 23.09
CA ASP A 356 -8.19 -14.71 23.69
C ASP A 356 -7.54 -15.79 22.84
N LYS A 357 -7.26 -15.51 21.56
CA LYS A 357 -6.74 -16.50 20.61
C LYS A 357 -5.38 -16.12 20.03
N ASP A 358 -5.03 -14.84 20.06
CA ASP A 358 -3.80 -14.31 19.48
C ASP A 358 -2.62 -14.54 20.45
N THR A 359 -1.85 -15.59 20.21
CA THR A 359 -0.70 -15.97 21.03
C THR A 359 0.45 -14.96 20.96
N GLN A 360 0.66 -14.31 19.81
CA GLN A 360 1.67 -13.27 19.64
C GLN A 360 1.30 -12.02 20.43
N LEU A 361 0.04 -11.60 20.40
CA LEU A 361 -0.45 -10.47 21.18
C LEU A 361 -0.37 -10.75 22.69
N LYS A 362 -0.74 -11.96 23.12
CA LYS A 362 -0.57 -12.36 24.52
C LYS A 362 0.89 -12.27 24.98
N LYS A 363 1.82 -12.75 24.15
CA LYS A 363 3.26 -12.67 24.44
C LYS A 363 3.73 -11.22 24.54
N ALA A 364 3.26 -10.34 23.64
CA ALA A 364 3.55 -8.91 23.69
C ALA A 364 3.09 -8.26 25.00
N ILE A 365 1.86 -8.57 25.42
CA ILE A 365 1.30 -8.08 26.71
C ILE A 365 2.11 -8.60 27.88
N GLU A 366 2.47 -9.90 27.90
CA GLU A 366 3.32 -10.50 28.95
C GLU A 366 4.66 -9.77 29.09
N ILE A 367 5.35 -9.50 28.00
CA ILE A 367 6.64 -8.80 27.99
C ILE A 367 6.48 -7.39 28.58
N LEU A 368 5.44 -6.67 28.19
CA LEU A 368 5.22 -5.29 28.65
C LEU A 368 4.79 -5.20 30.13
N LYS A 369 4.18 -6.23 30.68
CA LYS A 369 3.88 -6.33 32.12
C LYS A 369 5.11 -6.50 32.99
N THR A 370 6.24 -6.92 32.43
CA THR A 370 7.50 -7.14 33.18
C THR A 370 8.50 -6.00 33.04
N LYS A 371 8.25 -5.03 32.17
CA LYS A 371 9.07 -3.83 31.94
C LYS A 371 8.48 -2.60 32.61
#